data_287bf0f167826eefa7ca592daba71316
#
_entry.id   287bf0f167826eefa7ca592daba71316
#
_cell.length_a   1.000
_cell.length_b   1.000
_cell.length_c   1.000
_cell.angle_alpha   90.00
_cell.angle_beta   90.00
_cell.angle_gamma   90.00
#
_symmetry.space_group_name_H-M   'P 1'
#
loop_
_entity.id
_entity.type
_entity.pdbx_description
1 polymer ?
#
loop_
_entity_poly.entity_id
_entity_poly.type
_entity_poly.pdbx_seq_one_letter_code
_entity_poly.pdbx_strand_id
1 'polypeptide(L)'
;MTDAKNVLVTELTGFANPMIARRLAAAGARVIGCDPSISEDGAHDGVEVVGWAKPADVVDRAASQFGGKLDAIIISSAMPAPRIRVEDLTEENLMPYFERLAAGSLLFAGAAVRTMRPNKSGRIVFGSSSGPIGGIPGFSAYASSRAAINGVVRTLALEVAGDGISVNAVAANFIQTETYYPRALLEDPVKGPKLLARVPMGRLGEAEEVAALVELLALGQSGFVSGQVIPISGAWC
;
A
#
# COMPACT_ATOMS: atom_id res chain seq x y z
N MET A 1 2.32 -30.12 2.29
CA MET A 1 2.71 -28.85 1.67
C MET A 1 1.54 -27.91 1.89
N THR A 2 1.74 -26.77 2.52
CA THR A 2 0.68 -25.75 2.64
C THR A 2 0.42 -25.16 1.25
N ASP A 3 -0.85 -25.05 0.86
CA ASP A 3 -1.23 -24.45 -0.43
C ASP A 3 -0.65 -23.04 -0.54
N ALA A 4 -0.19 -22.69 -1.76
CA ALA A 4 0.32 -21.34 -2.03
C ALA A 4 -0.76 -20.29 -1.71
N LYS A 5 -0.35 -19.19 -1.06
CA LYS A 5 -1.27 -18.09 -0.75
C LYS A 5 -1.55 -17.25 -2.00
N ASN A 6 -2.81 -16.92 -2.24
CA ASN A 6 -3.27 -16.09 -3.34
C ASN A 6 -3.30 -14.62 -2.92
N VAL A 7 -2.50 -13.79 -3.56
CA VAL A 7 -2.29 -12.38 -3.18
C VAL A 7 -2.57 -11.46 -4.35
N LEU A 8 -3.45 -10.48 -4.14
CA LEU A 8 -3.66 -9.38 -5.08
C LEU A 8 -2.84 -8.15 -4.64
N VAL A 9 -2.08 -7.56 -5.57
CA VAL A 9 -1.31 -6.31 -5.35
C VAL A 9 -1.87 -5.22 -6.25
N THR A 10 -2.41 -4.15 -5.68
CA THR A 10 -2.93 -3.01 -6.44
C THR A 10 -1.81 -2.03 -6.83
N GLU A 11 -2.00 -1.29 -7.94
CA GLU A 11 -1.03 -0.32 -8.47
C GLU A 11 0.39 -0.91 -8.57
N LEU A 12 0.48 -2.06 -9.25
CA LEU A 12 1.67 -2.90 -9.34
C LEU A 12 2.95 -2.15 -9.75
N THR A 13 2.84 -1.11 -10.59
CA THR A 13 4.00 -0.36 -11.11
C THR A 13 4.46 0.77 -10.18
N GLY A 14 3.68 1.10 -9.14
CA GLY A 14 3.91 2.25 -8.27
C GLY A 14 4.72 1.95 -7.01
N PHE A 15 5.35 2.98 -6.45
CA PHE A 15 6.04 2.99 -5.15
C PHE A 15 6.97 1.78 -4.95
N ALA A 16 6.72 0.96 -3.92
CA ALA A 16 7.47 -0.26 -3.59
C ALA A 16 6.76 -1.54 -4.10
N ASN A 17 5.64 -1.41 -4.81
CA ASN A 17 4.78 -2.54 -5.17
C ASN A 17 5.44 -3.56 -6.11
N PRO A 18 6.31 -3.17 -7.08
CA PRO A 18 7.06 -4.16 -7.86
C PRO A 18 7.93 -5.05 -6.97
N MET A 19 8.59 -4.48 -5.96
CA MET A 19 9.41 -5.23 -5.01
C MET A 19 8.55 -6.08 -4.07
N ILE A 20 7.42 -5.55 -3.61
CA ILE A 20 6.45 -6.30 -2.81
C ILE A 20 5.97 -7.53 -3.57
N ALA A 21 5.54 -7.38 -4.83
CA ALA A 21 5.05 -8.50 -5.64
C ALA A 21 6.12 -9.57 -5.85
N ARG A 22 7.36 -9.17 -6.22
CA ARG A 22 8.48 -10.09 -6.38
C ARG A 22 8.82 -10.85 -5.11
N ARG A 23 8.82 -10.16 -3.95
CA ARG A 23 9.13 -10.75 -2.66
C ARG A 23 8.07 -11.75 -2.22
N LEU A 24 6.79 -11.42 -2.40
CA LEU A 24 5.67 -12.33 -2.10
C LEU A 24 5.73 -13.58 -2.99
N ALA A 25 6.01 -13.42 -4.28
CA ALA A 25 6.20 -14.55 -5.20
C ALA A 25 7.39 -15.43 -4.81
N ALA A 26 8.53 -14.83 -4.44
CA ALA A 26 9.70 -15.55 -3.95
C ALA A 26 9.43 -16.31 -2.64
N ALA A 27 8.51 -15.82 -1.80
CA ALA A 27 8.03 -16.51 -0.60
C ALA A 27 6.99 -17.61 -0.89
N GLY A 28 6.73 -17.91 -2.18
CA GLY A 28 5.84 -19.00 -2.61
C GLY A 28 4.37 -18.61 -2.76
N ALA A 29 4.02 -17.33 -2.72
CA ALA A 29 2.67 -16.88 -3.01
C ALA A 29 2.40 -16.87 -4.52
N ARG A 30 1.16 -17.16 -4.92
CA ARG A 30 0.66 -16.81 -6.25
C ARG A 30 0.22 -15.35 -6.22
N VAL A 31 0.86 -14.52 -7.02
CA VAL A 31 0.62 -13.07 -7.05
C VAL A 31 -0.07 -12.67 -8.34
N ILE A 32 -1.15 -11.92 -8.25
CA ILE A 32 -1.77 -11.20 -9.34
C ILE A 32 -1.68 -9.70 -9.03
N GLY A 33 -1.32 -8.90 -10.03
CA GLY A 33 -1.29 -7.44 -9.94
C GLY A 33 -2.46 -6.78 -10.67
N CYS A 34 -2.71 -5.51 -10.37
CA CYS A 34 -3.48 -4.60 -11.22
C CYS A 34 -2.85 -3.22 -11.17
N ASP A 35 -3.04 -2.43 -12.24
CA ASP A 35 -2.44 -1.09 -12.31
C ASP A 35 -3.28 -0.18 -13.24
N PRO A 36 -3.47 1.11 -12.91
CA PRO A 36 -4.19 2.04 -13.79
C PRO A 36 -3.62 2.17 -15.21
N SER A 37 -2.34 1.86 -15.39
CA SER A 37 -1.67 1.88 -16.71
C SER A 37 -1.89 0.60 -17.54
N ILE A 38 -2.51 -0.44 -16.96
CA ILE A 38 -2.70 -1.76 -17.59
C ILE A 38 -4.19 -2.01 -17.75
N SER A 39 -4.69 -1.94 -18.99
CA SER A 39 -6.13 -2.08 -19.30
C SER A 39 -6.60 -3.51 -19.53
N GLU A 40 -5.68 -4.43 -19.83
CA GLU A 40 -6.01 -5.81 -20.24
C GLU A 40 -5.35 -6.83 -19.30
N ASP A 41 -5.94 -8.01 -19.21
CA ASP A 41 -5.37 -9.15 -18.49
C ASP A 41 -4.12 -9.65 -19.22
N GLY A 42 -3.12 -10.11 -18.48
CA GLY A 42 -1.86 -10.59 -19.06
C GLY A 42 -0.75 -10.76 -18.04
N ALA A 43 0.45 -10.29 -18.37
CA ALA A 43 1.60 -10.29 -17.47
C ALA A 43 2.38 -8.97 -17.60
N HIS A 44 2.93 -8.51 -16.47
CA HIS A 44 3.82 -7.35 -16.40
C HIS A 44 5.00 -7.69 -15.49
N ASP A 45 6.21 -7.55 -16.00
CA ASP A 45 7.47 -7.90 -15.28
C ASP A 45 7.45 -9.29 -14.62
N GLY A 46 6.83 -10.27 -15.28
CA GLY A 46 6.73 -11.65 -14.77
C GLY A 46 5.64 -11.90 -13.73
N VAL A 47 4.82 -10.91 -13.41
CA VAL A 47 3.66 -11.03 -12.54
C VAL A 47 2.39 -11.10 -13.40
N GLU A 48 1.49 -12.05 -13.12
CA GLU A 48 0.15 -12.09 -13.72
C GLU A 48 -0.60 -10.78 -13.38
N VAL A 49 -1.35 -10.22 -14.33
CA VAL A 49 -2.14 -9.00 -14.10
C VAL A 49 -3.57 -9.16 -14.59
N VAL A 50 -4.48 -8.55 -13.86
CA VAL A 50 -5.84 -8.26 -14.32
C VAL A 50 -5.92 -6.79 -14.74
N GLY A 51 -6.52 -6.54 -15.89
CA GLY A 51 -6.68 -5.19 -16.42
C GLY A 51 -7.43 -4.28 -15.44
N TRP A 52 -7.06 -3.01 -15.42
CA TRP A 52 -7.64 -2.03 -14.50
C TRP A 52 -9.14 -1.83 -14.79
N ALA A 53 -9.93 -1.82 -13.73
CA ALA A 53 -11.37 -1.58 -13.73
C ALA A 53 -11.84 -1.04 -12.37
N LYS A 54 -13.14 -1.04 -12.13
CA LYS A 54 -13.68 -0.75 -10.80
C LYS A 54 -13.11 -1.75 -9.78
N PRO A 55 -12.82 -1.33 -8.53
CA PRO A 55 -12.23 -2.20 -7.51
C PRO A 55 -12.92 -3.54 -7.32
N ALA A 56 -14.27 -3.58 -7.37
CA ALA A 56 -15.02 -4.83 -7.26
C ALA A 56 -14.71 -5.78 -8.41
N ASP A 57 -14.72 -5.29 -9.65
CA ASP A 57 -14.49 -6.10 -10.84
C ASP A 57 -13.05 -6.64 -10.89
N VAL A 58 -12.08 -5.84 -10.44
CA VAL A 58 -10.66 -6.27 -10.32
C VAL A 58 -10.53 -7.41 -9.31
N VAL A 59 -11.09 -7.23 -8.11
CA VAL A 59 -11.02 -8.25 -7.05
C VAL A 59 -11.73 -9.54 -7.47
N ASP A 60 -12.90 -9.45 -8.08
CA ASP A 60 -13.69 -10.60 -8.53
C ASP A 60 -12.95 -11.38 -9.63
N ARG A 61 -12.34 -10.69 -10.60
CA ARG A 61 -11.50 -11.33 -11.64
C ARG A 61 -10.26 -12.00 -11.06
N ALA A 62 -9.52 -11.31 -10.20
CA ALA A 62 -8.36 -11.89 -9.55
C ALA A 62 -8.76 -13.12 -8.72
N ALA A 63 -9.83 -13.04 -7.93
CA ALA A 63 -10.33 -14.16 -7.16
C ALA A 63 -10.74 -15.35 -8.06
N SER A 64 -11.39 -15.07 -9.20
CA SER A 64 -11.74 -16.12 -10.18
C SER A 64 -10.49 -16.82 -10.73
N GLN A 65 -9.45 -16.08 -11.09
CA GLN A 65 -8.17 -16.64 -11.54
C GLN A 65 -7.47 -17.45 -10.42
N PHE A 66 -7.67 -17.09 -9.16
CA PHE A 66 -7.21 -17.86 -8.00
C PHE A 66 -8.10 -19.08 -7.64
N GLY A 67 -9.11 -19.40 -8.43
CA GLY A 67 -10.03 -20.49 -8.13
C GLY A 67 -11.05 -20.17 -7.02
N GLY A 68 -11.40 -18.89 -6.87
CA GLY A 68 -12.43 -18.42 -5.93
C GLY A 68 -11.90 -18.03 -4.54
N LYS A 69 -10.59 -18.05 -4.31
CA LYS A 69 -9.99 -17.77 -3.00
C LYS A 69 -8.97 -16.65 -3.06
N LEU A 70 -9.16 -15.63 -2.24
CA LEU A 70 -8.20 -14.54 -2.01
C LEU A 70 -7.69 -14.62 -0.57
N ASP A 71 -6.39 -14.88 -0.37
CA ASP A 71 -5.78 -14.99 0.96
C ASP A 71 -5.28 -13.64 1.48
N ALA A 72 -4.76 -12.77 0.59
CA ALA A 72 -4.33 -11.44 0.97
C ALA A 72 -4.55 -10.41 -0.16
N ILE A 73 -4.71 -9.15 0.24
CA ILE A 73 -4.67 -8.02 -0.68
C ILE A 73 -3.72 -6.94 -0.13
N ILE A 74 -2.87 -6.42 -1.01
CA ILE A 74 -2.01 -5.28 -0.74
C ILE A 74 -2.60 -4.09 -1.48
N ILE A 75 -3.16 -3.15 -0.73
CA ILE A 75 -3.81 -1.96 -1.26
C ILE A 75 -2.85 -0.79 -1.07
N SER A 76 -2.07 -0.50 -2.08
CA SER A 76 -1.02 0.52 -2.02
C SER A 76 -1.08 1.40 -3.25
N SER A 77 -1.48 2.63 -3.05
CA SER A 77 -1.55 3.66 -4.09
C SER A 77 -0.49 4.73 -3.85
N ALA A 78 0.08 5.24 -4.93
CA ALA A 78 1.04 6.34 -4.88
C ALA A 78 0.69 7.39 -5.94
N MET A 79 0.89 8.65 -5.59
CA MET A 79 0.79 9.76 -6.53
C MET A 79 1.72 10.90 -6.09
N PRO A 80 2.24 11.70 -7.03
CA PRO A 80 3.04 12.87 -6.72
C PRO A 80 2.33 13.79 -5.73
N ALA A 81 3.07 14.32 -4.77
CA ALA A 81 2.55 15.22 -3.75
C ALA A 81 3.37 16.51 -3.73
N PRO A 82 3.04 17.52 -4.55
CA PRO A 82 3.68 18.83 -4.50
C PRO A 82 3.35 19.52 -3.17
N ARG A 83 4.25 20.40 -2.74
CA ARG A 83 3.98 21.26 -1.59
C ARG A 83 2.98 22.34 -1.98
N ILE A 84 1.87 22.40 -1.22
CA ILE A 84 0.82 23.41 -1.39
C ILE A 84 0.54 24.00 0.00
N ARG A 85 0.54 25.32 0.10
CA ARG A 85 0.14 26.01 1.34
C ARG A 85 -1.35 25.78 1.58
N VAL A 86 -1.77 25.74 2.84
CA VAL A 86 -3.17 25.43 3.15
C VAL A 86 -4.15 26.45 2.59
N GLU A 87 -3.73 27.72 2.51
CA GLU A 87 -4.51 28.81 1.91
C GLU A 87 -4.62 28.74 0.39
N ASP A 88 -3.76 27.97 -0.28
CA ASP A 88 -3.74 27.76 -1.74
C ASP A 88 -4.45 26.44 -2.14
N LEU A 89 -5.05 25.72 -1.18
CA LEU A 89 -5.80 24.51 -1.49
C LEU A 89 -7.11 24.86 -2.20
N THR A 90 -7.38 24.14 -3.28
CA THR A 90 -8.63 24.17 -4.03
C THR A 90 -9.23 22.77 -4.08
N GLU A 91 -10.49 22.65 -4.45
CA GLU A 91 -11.14 21.36 -4.65
C GLU A 91 -10.39 20.53 -5.70
N GLU A 92 -9.91 21.15 -6.78
CA GLU A 92 -9.19 20.52 -7.88
C GLU A 92 -7.86 19.89 -7.44
N ASN A 93 -7.12 20.53 -6.51
CA ASN A 93 -5.83 20.02 -6.06
C ASN A 93 -5.94 19.16 -4.78
N LEU A 94 -7.10 19.13 -4.13
CA LEU A 94 -7.38 18.35 -2.92
C LEU A 94 -8.07 17.01 -3.23
N MET A 95 -9.17 17.04 -4.00
CA MET A 95 -10.05 15.87 -4.17
C MET A 95 -9.37 14.66 -4.81
N PRO A 96 -8.47 14.80 -5.79
CA PRO A 96 -7.79 13.63 -6.37
C PRO A 96 -7.05 12.76 -5.35
N TYR A 97 -6.52 13.35 -4.27
CA TYR A 97 -5.90 12.58 -3.18
C TYR A 97 -6.93 11.76 -2.42
N PHE A 98 -8.10 12.33 -2.11
CA PHE A 98 -9.16 11.59 -1.42
C PHE A 98 -9.76 10.50 -2.30
N GLU A 99 -10.01 10.78 -3.56
CA GLU A 99 -10.56 9.80 -4.50
C GLU A 99 -9.64 8.60 -4.66
N ARG A 100 -8.36 8.83 -4.96
CA ARG A 100 -7.42 7.76 -5.24
C ARG A 100 -6.88 7.09 -3.98
N LEU A 101 -6.36 7.87 -3.01
CA LEU A 101 -5.63 7.31 -1.88
C LEU A 101 -6.55 6.85 -0.75
N ALA A 102 -7.74 7.45 -0.58
CA ALA A 102 -8.69 7.08 0.46
C ALA A 102 -9.85 6.25 -0.09
N ALA A 103 -10.72 6.84 -0.90
CA ALA A 103 -11.94 6.18 -1.37
C ALA A 103 -11.65 4.93 -2.21
N GLY A 104 -10.74 5.02 -3.18
CA GLY A 104 -10.32 3.87 -3.99
C GLY A 104 -9.78 2.72 -3.14
N SER A 105 -8.94 3.04 -2.15
CA SER A 105 -8.40 2.03 -1.22
C SER A 105 -9.49 1.35 -0.40
N LEU A 106 -10.49 2.11 0.08
CA LEU A 106 -11.63 1.55 0.81
C LEU A 106 -12.52 0.66 -0.05
N LEU A 107 -12.73 1.03 -1.31
CA LEU A 107 -13.52 0.22 -2.24
C LEU A 107 -12.83 -1.12 -2.53
N PHE A 108 -11.50 -1.13 -2.70
CA PHE A 108 -10.73 -2.38 -2.80
C PHE A 108 -10.86 -3.24 -1.53
N ALA A 109 -10.73 -2.63 -0.35
CA ALA A 109 -10.88 -3.35 0.91
C ALA A 109 -12.27 -3.97 1.07
N GLY A 110 -13.33 -3.21 0.75
CA GLY A 110 -14.70 -3.71 0.80
C GLY A 110 -14.94 -4.89 -0.16
N ALA A 111 -14.37 -4.83 -1.37
CA ALA A 111 -14.43 -5.94 -2.32
C ALA A 111 -13.68 -7.17 -1.79
N ALA A 112 -12.47 -6.98 -1.27
CA ALA A 112 -11.67 -8.07 -0.69
C ALA A 112 -12.38 -8.73 0.50
N VAL A 113 -12.99 -7.95 1.40
CA VAL A 113 -13.76 -8.49 2.53
C VAL A 113 -14.90 -9.38 2.05
N ARG A 114 -15.65 -8.98 1.01
CA ARG A 114 -16.74 -9.84 0.44
C ARG A 114 -16.21 -11.18 -0.02
N THR A 115 -15.05 -11.21 -0.66
CA THR A 115 -14.41 -12.44 -1.15
C THR A 115 -13.80 -13.29 -0.03
N MET A 116 -13.24 -12.66 1.00
CA MET A 116 -12.54 -13.36 2.10
C MET A 116 -13.51 -13.90 3.16
N ARG A 117 -14.60 -13.19 3.43
CA ARG A 117 -15.55 -13.49 4.51
C ARG A 117 -16.12 -14.92 4.50
N PRO A 118 -16.53 -15.50 3.35
CA PRO A 118 -17.01 -16.88 3.29
C PRO A 118 -15.98 -17.92 3.75
N ASN A 119 -14.69 -17.63 3.55
CA ASN A 119 -13.57 -18.50 3.92
C ASN A 119 -13.10 -18.30 5.37
N LYS A 120 -13.68 -17.35 6.10
CA LYS A 120 -13.28 -17.00 7.48
C LYS A 120 -11.76 -16.78 7.62
N SER A 121 -11.14 -16.24 6.61
CA SER A 121 -9.68 -16.02 6.55
C SER A 121 -9.32 -14.95 5.54
N GLY A 122 -8.42 -14.05 5.90
CA GLY A 122 -7.91 -13.04 4.97
C GLY A 122 -6.87 -12.12 5.61
N ARG A 123 -6.14 -11.41 4.76
CA ARG A 123 -5.18 -10.37 5.15
C ARG A 123 -5.36 -9.14 4.27
N ILE A 124 -5.58 -8.00 4.88
CA ILE A 124 -5.63 -6.70 4.20
C ILE A 124 -4.47 -5.86 4.70
N VAL A 125 -3.58 -5.47 3.80
CA VAL A 125 -2.42 -4.62 4.10
C VAL A 125 -2.52 -3.35 3.27
N PHE A 126 -2.75 -2.23 3.95
CA PHE A 126 -2.73 -0.92 3.30
C PHE A 126 -1.32 -0.36 3.22
N GLY A 127 -0.94 0.17 2.07
CA GLY A 127 0.13 1.14 1.93
C GLY A 127 -0.36 2.51 2.37
N SER A 128 0.25 3.06 3.39
CA SER A 128 -0.08 4.38 3.94
C SER A 128 1.18 5.23 4.12
N SER A 129 1.11 6.25 4.95
CA SER A 129 2.19 7.17 5.21
C SER A 129 2.31 7.48 6.70
N SER A 130 3.52 7.64 7.18
CA SER A 130 3.80 8.23 8.48
C SER A 130 3.73 9.77 8.48
N GLY A 131 3.57 10.38 7.31
CA GLY A 131 3.39 11.84 7.19
C GLY A 131 2.30 12.42 8.08
N PRO A 132 1.09 11.81 8.18
CA PRO A 132 0.07 12.26 9.12
C PRO A 132 0.46 12.14 10.60
N ILE A 133 1.36 11.23 10.94
CA ILE A 133 1.82 10.98 12.33
C ILE A 133 2.85 12.03 12.73
N GLY A 134 3.89 12.25 11.92
CA GLY A 134 4.97 13.18 12.22
C GLY A 134 4.72 14.63 11.79
N GLY A 135 3.80 14.83 10.83
CA GLY A 135 3.48 16.15 10.25
C GLY A 135 4.53 16.65 9.26
N ILE A 136 4.10 17.03 8.06
CA ILE A 136 4.97 17.59 7.02
C ILE A 136 4.36 18.89 6.51
N PRO A 137 4.95 20.06 6.78
CA PRO A 137 4.42 21.34 6.31
C PRO A 137 4.27 21.39 4.78
N GLY A 138 3.13 21.88 4.31
CA GLY A 138 2.80 21.99 2.88
C GLY A 138 2.27 20.70 2.23
N PHE A 139 1.96 19.67 3.01
CA PHE A 139 1.40 18.40 2.50
C PHE A 139 0.01 18.10 3.07
N SER A 140 -0.76 19.11 3.42
CA SER A 140 -2.07 18.94 4.09
C SER A 140 -3.04 18.09 3.27
N ALA A 141 -3.13 18.28 1.95
CA ALA A 141 -3.98 17.49 1.06
C ALA A 141 -3.60 16.00 1.05
N TYR A 142 -2.30 15.71 0.87
CA TYR A 142 -1.79 14.35 0.90
C TYR A 142 -1.92 13.73 2.31
N ALA A 143 -1.51 14.46 3.34
CA ALA A 143 -1.53 13.95 4.71
C ALA A 143 -2.95 13.63 5.19
N SER A 144 -3.94 14.46 4.87
CA SER A 144 -5.34 14.22 5.25
C SER A 144 -5.91 12.95 4.59
N SER A 145 -5.62 12.70 3.31
CA SER A 145 -6.05 11.46 2.64
C SER A 145 -5.38 10.21 3.21
N ARG A 146 -4.08 10.30 3.60
CA ARG A 146 -3.38 9.20 4.26
C ARG A 146 -3.83 9.00 5.71
N ALA A 147 -4.19 10.09 6.41
CA ALA A 147 -4.80 10.01 7.74
C ALA A 147 -6.14 9.28 7.71
N ALA A 148 -6.93 9.43 6.64
CA ALA A 148 -8.17 8.67 6.45
C ALA A 148 -7.90 7.16 6.45
N ILE A 149 -6.87 6.69 5.75
CA ILE A 149 -6.48 5.28 5.77
C ILE A 149 -6.00 4.84 7.16
N ASN A 150 -5.16 5.64 7.82
CA ASN A 150 -4.69 5.33 9.18
C ASN A 150 -5.87 5.16 10.15
N GLY A 151 -6.92 6.00 10.03
CA GLY A 151 -8.13 5.89 10.84
C GLY A 151 -8.99 4.66 10.52
N VAL A 152 -9.13 4.36 9.22
CA VAL A 152 -9.94 3.23 8.74
C VAL A 152 -9.39 1.87 9.19
N VAL A 153 -8.08 1.71 9.24
CA VAL A 153 -7.43 0.44 9.61
C VAL A 153 -7.98 -0.11 10.93
N ARG A 154 -8.12 0.74 11.94
CA ARG A 154 -8.65 0.33 13.24
C ARG A 154 -10.12 -0.04 13.19
N THR A 155 -10.94 0.75 12.51
CA THR A 155 -12.37 0.50 12.37
C THR A 155 -12.63 -0.79 11.60
N LEU A 156 -12.01 -0.93 10.43
CA LEU A 156 -12.18 -2.12 9.58
C LEU A 156 -11.69 -3.40 10.27
N ALA A 157 -10.57 -3.32 11.02
CA ALA A 157 -10.08 -4.46 11.78
C ALA A 157 -11.12 -4.97 12.79
N LEU A 158 -11.82 -4.05 13.48
CA LEU A 158 -12.89 -4.43 14.43
C LEU A 158 -14.10 -5.04 13.71
N GLU A 159 -14.47 -4.52 12.54
CA GLU A 159 -15.60 -5.01 11.75
C GLU A 159 -15.41 -6.43 11.23
N VAL A 160 -14.17 -6.82 10.90
CA VAL A 160 -13.89 -8.11 10.22
C VAL A 160 -13.13 -9.13 11.07
N ALA A 161 -12.78 -8.78 12.31
CA ALA A 161 -12.03 -9.67 13.20
C ALA A 161 -12.74 -11.01 13.43
N GLY A 162 -14.06 -10.99 13.64
CA GLY A 162 -14.89 -12.18 13.80
C GLY A 162 -14.97 -13.07 12.55
N ASP A 163 -14.55 -12.55 11.40
CA ASP A 163 -14.44 -13.30 10.13
C ASP A 163 -13.02 -13.84 9.88
N GLY A 164 -12.12 -13.77 10.86
CA GLY A 164 -10.74 -14.24 10.72
C GLY A 164 -9.89 -13.41 9.75
N ILE A 165 -10.30 -12.18 9.48
CA ILE A 165 -9.59 -11.26 8.58
C ILE A 165 -8.79 -10.25 9.42
N SER A 166 -7.49 -10.14 9.16
CA SER A 166 -6.67 -9.08 9.77
C SER A 166 -6.48 -7.90 8.83
N VAL A 167 -6.40 -6.70 9.41
CA VAL A 167 -6.26 -5.44 8.67
C VAL A 167 -5.16 -4.61 9.31
N ASN A 168 -4.13 -4.27 8.53
CA ASN A 168 -3.03 -3.44 9.00
C ASN A 168 -2.61 -2.44 7.92
N ALA A 169 -1.83 -1.42 8.29
CA ALA A 169 -1.19 -0.51 7.35
C ALA A 169 0.31 -0.43 7.60
N VAL A 170 1.07 -0.34 6.51
CA VAL A 170 2.49 0.03 6.50
C VAL A 170 2.55 1.52 6.18
N ALA A 171 2.89 2.33 7.19
CA ALA A 171 2.96 3.79 7.09
C ALA A 171 4.38 4.23 6.74
N ALA A 172 4.71 4.22 5.46
CA ALA A 172 6.04 4.50 4.97
C ALA A 172 6.35 6.02 4.90
N ASN A 173 7.61 6.40 5.17
CA ASN A 173 8.18 7.69 4.82
C ASN A 173 9.70 7.53 4.65
N PHE A 174 10.32 8.44 3.90
CA PHE A 174 11.75 8.40 3.60
C PHE A 174 12.23 7.09 2.95
N ILE A 175 11.38 6.53 2.08
CA ILE A 175 11.75 5.37 1.26
C ILE A 175 12.24 5.85 -0.09
N GLN A 176 13.41 5.40 -0.51
CA GLN A 176 13.98 5.72 -1.81
C GLN A 176 13.11 5.14 -2.92
N THR A 177 12.52 6.01 -3.71
CA THR A 177 11.75 5.69 -4.92
C THR A 177 11.85 6.84 -5.88
N GLU A 178 11.70 6.60 -7.18
CA GLU A 178 11.71 7.66 -8.18
C GLU A 178 10.55 8.66 -8.02
N THR A 179 9.43 8.22 -7.41
CA THR A 179 8.26 9.09 -7.17
C THR A 179 8.50 10.13 -6.07
N TYR A 180 9.17 9.77 -4.96
CA TYR A 180 9.26 10.63 -3.78
C TYR A 180 10.67 11.10 -3.45
N TYR A 181 11.65 10.22 -3.58
CA TYR A 181 13.06 10.48 -3.26
C TYR A 181 13.95 9.89 -4.35
N PRO A 182 13.94 10.48 -5.57
CA PRO A 182 14.73 9.98 -6.69
C PRO A 182 16.23 10.03 -6.37
N ARG A 183 16.99 9.12 -7.00
CA ARG A 183 18.43 9.00 -6.79
C ARG A 183 19.16 10.32 -7.00
N ALA A 184 18.77 11.09 -8.02
CA ALA A 184 19.35 12.40 -8.31
C ALA A 184 19.21 13.40 -7.14
N LEU A 185 18.17 13.30 -6.31
CA LEU A 185 18.01 14.12 -5.11
C LEU A 185 19.01 13.74 -4.02
N LEU A 186 19.33 12.45 -3.88
CA LEU A 186 20.33 11.97 -2.92
C LEU A 186 21.75 12.33 -3.31
N GLU A 187 22.04 12.29 -4.61
CA GLU A 187 23.35 12.60 -5.20
C GLU A 187 23.63 14.12 -5.25
N ASP A 188 22.61 14.96 -5.06
CA ASP A 188 22.77 16.41 -4.98
C ASP A 188 23.58 16.76 -3.70
N PRO A 189 24.74 17.47 -3.85
CA PRO A 189 25.68 17.69 -2.73
C PRO A 189 25.12 18.60 -1.64
N VAL A 190 24.03 19.33 -1.90
CA VAL A 190 23.39 20.22 -0.91
C VAL A 190 22.07 19.66 -0.42
N LYS A 191 21.25 19.13 -1.30
CA LYS A 191 19.91 18.65 -0.94
C LYS A 191 19.95 17.26 -0.30
N GLY A 192 20.84 16.38 -0.77
CA GLY A 192 20.99 15.03 -0.21
C GLY A 192 21.31 15.03 1.28
N PRO A 193 22.41 15.70 1.73
CA PRO A 193 22.73 15.80 3.15
C PRO A 193 21.60 16.45 3.99
N LYS A 194 20.93 17.49 3.47
CA LYS A 194 19.79 18.12 4.15
C LYS A 194 18.59 17.20 4.28
N LEU A 195 18.35 16.34 3.30
CA LEU A 195 17.30 15.33 3.37
C LEU A 195 17.65 14.28 4.42
N LEU A 196 18.85 13.70 4.36
CA LEU A 196 19.28 12.65 5.28
C LEU A 196 19.35 13.13 6.74
N ALA A 197 19.70 14.37 6.98
CA ALA A 197 19.70 14.97 8.33
C ALA A 197 18.30 14.99 8.99
N ARG A 198 17.24 14.81 8.22
CA ARG A 198 15.87 14.70 8.76
C ARG A 198 15.50 13.28 9.20
N VAL A 199 16.30 12.28 8.83
CA VAL A 199 16.06 10.88 9.15
C VAL A 199 17.02 10.46 10.26
N PRO A 200 16.55 10.14 11.46
CA PRO A 200 17.45 9.78 12.59
C PRO A 200 18.41 8.62 12.28
N MET A 201 18.00 7.66 11.46
CA MET A 201 18.87 6.57 10.98
C MET A 201 19.94 7.02 9.97
N GLY A 202 19.95 8.29 9.51
CA GLY A 202 20.96 8.85 8.60
C GLY A 202 20.91 8.33 7.17
N ARG A 203 19.91 7.56 6.79
CA ARG A 203 19.71 7.03 5.43
C ARG A 203 18.24 6.97 5.08
N LEU A 204 17.94 6.84 3.79
CA LEU A 204 16.61 6.42 3.36
C LEU A 204 16.42 4.92 3.58
N GLY A 205 15.18 4.50 3.74
CA GLY A 205 14.79 3.11 3.64
C GLY A 205 14.71 2.68 2.17
N GLU A 206 14.71 1.38 1.94
CA GLU A 206 14.63 0.76 0.62
C GLU A 206 13.28 0.07 0.43
N ALA A 207 12.89 -0.15 -0.83
CA ALA A 207 11.65 -0.85 -1.17
C ALA A 207 11.61 -2.27 -0.58
N GLU A 208 12.76 -2.93 -0.49
CA GLU A 208 12.95 -4.25 0.12
C GLU A 208 12.56 -4.27 1.60
N GLU A 209 12.85 -3.20 2.34
CA GLU A 209 12.50 -3.10 3.76
C GLU A 209 10.97 -2.96 3.93
N VAL A 210 10.33 -2.20 3.04
CA VAL A 210 8.86 -2.13 2.98
C VAL A 210 8.26 -3.48 2.63
N ALA A 211 8.81 -4.15 1.60
CA ALA A 211 8.33 -5.45 1.15
C ALA A 211 8.49 -6.54 2.23
N ALA A 212 9.53 -6.49 3.05
CA ALA A 212 9.73 -7.43 4.16
C ALA A 212 8.63 -7.32 5.22
N LEU A 213 8.23 -6.09 5.57
CA LEU A 213 7.13 -5.87 6.51
C LEU A 213 5.77 -6.28 5.91
N VAL A 214 5.54 -5.98 4.63
CA VAL A 214 4.32 -6.40 3.93
C VAL A 214 4.23 -7.92 3.86
N GLU A 215 5.32 -8.63 3.55
CA GLU A 215 5.37 -10.10 3.56
C GLU A 215 4.98 -10.68 4.93
N LEU A 216 5.55 -10.16 6.00
CA LEU A 216 5.21 -10.57 7.37
C LEU A 216 3.71 -10.44 7.65
N LEU A 217 3.10 -9.33 7.24
CA LEU A 217 1.68 -9.06 7.49
C LEU A 217 0.76 -9.87 6.57
N ALA A 218 1.16 -10.13 5.32
CA ALA A 218 0.37 -10.81 4.31
C ALA A 218 0.48 -12.34 4.39
N LEU A 219 1.69 -12.88 4.58
CA LEU A 219 1.97 -14.31 4.49
C LEU A 219 2.40 -14.92 5.81
N GLY A 220 2.95 -14.11 6.74
CA GLY A 220 3.49 -14.59 8.00
C GLY A 220 2.42 -15.10 8.97
N GLN A 221 2.87 -15.72 10.08
CA GLN A 221 2.01 -16.17 11.18
C GLN A 221 1.59 -15.00 12.10
N SER A 222 1.37 -13.83 11.53
CA SER A 222 1.01 -12.59 12.25
C SER A 222 -0.51 -12.37 12.37
N GLY A 223 -1.29 -13.45 12.30
CA GLY A 223 -2.77 -13.37 12.27
C GLY A 223 -3.41 -12.67 13.47
N PHE A 224 -2.71 -12.59 14.59
CA PHE A 224 -3.17 -11.84 15.77
C PHE A 224 -2.80 -10.37 15.75
N VAL A 225 -1.97 -9.93 14.80
CA VAL A 225 -1.67 -8.52 14.56
C VAL A 225 -2.75 -7.95 13.63
N SER A 226 -3.62 -7.10 14.17
CA SER A 226 -4.69 -6.45 13.42
C SER A 226 -4.99 -5.07 13.99
N GLY A 227 -5.43 -4.14 13.14
CA GLY A 227 -5.75 -2.78 13.50
C GLY A 227 -4.52 -1.89 13.72
N GLN A 228 -3.35 -2.29 13.22
CA GLN A 228 -2.10 -1.56 13.43
C GLN A 228 -1.74 -0.69 12.23
N VAL A 229 -1.26 0.51 12.52
CA VAL A 229 -0.59 1.40 11.58
C VAL A 229 0.88 1.40 11.98
N ILE A 230 1.73 0.78 11.17
CA ILE A 230 3.13 0.52 11.51
C ILE A 230 4.03 1.49 10.73
N PRO A 231 4.65 2.49 11.38
CA PRO A 231 5.59 3.38 10.72
C PRO A 231 6.84 2.65 10.26
N ILE A 232 7.29 2.93 9.04
CA ILE A 232 8.61 2.58 8.51
C ILE A 232 9.24 3.87 7.99
N SER A 233 10.02 4.54 8.84
CA SER A 233 10.41 5.93 8.63
C SER A 233 11.81 6.27 9.16
N GLY A 234 12.65 5.28 9.50
CA GLY A 234 13.99 5.50 10.04
C GLY A 234 13.99 6.25 11.38
N ALA A 235 13.05 5.93 12.26
CA ALA A 235 12.82 6.54 13.56
C ALA A 235 12.39 8.03 13.51
N TRP A 236 11.86 8.50 12.37
CA TRP A 236 11.38 9.88 12.23
C TRP A 236 10.07 10.11 13.01
N CYS A 237 9.25 9.10 13.18
CA CYS A 237 8.04 9.10 14.02
C CYS A 237 7.75 7.69 14.57
#